data_86c67bebe03f8b3f1866054e760ba8b0
#
_entry.id   86c67bebe03f8b3f1866054e760ba8b0
#
_cell.length_a   1.000
_cell.length_b   1.000
_cell.length_c   1.000
_cell.angle_alpha   90.00
_cell.angle_beta   90.00
_cell.angle_gamma   90.00
#
_symmetry.space_group_name_H-M   'P 1'
#
loop_
_entity.id
_entity.type
_entity.pdbx_description
1 polymer ?
#
loop_
_entity_poly.entity_id
_entity_poly.type
_entity_poly.pdbx_seq_one_letter_code
_entity_poly.pdbx_strand_id
1 'polypeptide(L)'
;RALGKPHTAQDACRMLQSLRGQWHQVYTGVTCVDVNGTLHAGVDEANVRFSDDMSDEEIRRYVATGEPMDKAGAYALQGIAGLWIEEVRGSSSNIIGLPLALTRRLLATCGLHVLPARM
;
A
#
# COMPACT_ATOMS: atom_id res chain seq x y z
N ARG A 1 0.70 -10.95 9.33
CA ARG A 1 0.27 -10.03 10.39
C ARG A 1 -0.21 -8.73 9.76
N ALA A 2 -1.44 -8.36 10.06
CA ALA A 2 -2.04 -7.12 9.56
C ALA A 2 -1.60 -5.95 10.42
N LEU A 3 -1.22 -4.84 9.77
CA LEU A 3 -0.85 -3.60 10.43
C LEU A 3 -1.94 -2.56 10.19
N GLY A 4 -2.50 -2.03 11.26
CA GLY A 4 -3.43 -0.91 11.19
C GLY A 4 -2.70 0.43 11.17
N LYS A 5 -3.47 1.51 11.27
CA LYS A 5 -2.91 2.84 11.43
C LYS A 5 -2.39 3.02 12.85
N PRO A 6 -1.27 3.75 13.04
CA PRO A 6 -0.79 4.00 14.39
C PRO A 6 -1.72 4.96 15.14
N HIS A 7 -1.86 4.73 16.44
CA HIS A 7 -2.67 5.58 17.31
C HIS A 7 -1.86 6.71 17.94
N THR A 8 -0.57 6.49 18.12
CA THR A 8 0.34 7.46 18.74
C THR A 8 1.66 7.48 17.98
N ALA A 9 2.47 8.53 18.21
CA ALA A 9 3.81 8.60 17.65
C ALA A 9 4.68 7.41 18.07
N GLN A 10 4.52 6.96 19.33
CA GLN A 10 5.23 5.80 19.84
C GLN A 10 4.83 4.52 19.12
N ASP A 11 3.53 4.34 18.81
CA ASP A 11 3.05 3.24 17.99
C ASP A 11 3.66 3.26 16.60
N ALA A 12 3.71 4.43 15.97
CA ALA A 12 4.31 4.58 14.65
C ALA A 12 5.78 4.17 14.66
N CYS A 13 6.53 4.58 15.67
CA CYS A 13 7.93 4.18 15.82
C CYS A 13 8.07 2.66 15.95
N ARG A 14 7.23 2.02 16.76
CA ARG A 14 7.27 0.56 16.93
C ARG A 14 6.94 -0.18 15.64
N MET A 15 5.93 0.31 14.91
CA MET A 15 5.56 -0.28 13.62
C MET A 15 6.73 -0.24 12.63
N LEU A 16 7.37 0.91 12.50
CA LEU A 16 8.51 1.07 11.59
C LEU A 16 9.70 0.24 12.02
N GLN A 17 9.97 0.14 13.33
CA GLN A 17 11.02 -0.73 13.84
C GLN A 17 10.74 -2.20 13.50
N SER A 18 9.49 -2.62 13.55
CA SER A 18 9.13 -4.00 13.21
C SER A 18 9.26 -4.32 11.72
N LEU A 19 9.15 -3.29 10.86
CA LEU A 19 9.28 -3.45 9.41
C LEU A 19 10.74 -3.38 8.94
N ARG A 20 11.61 -2.77 9.73
CA ARG A 20 13.01 -2.53 9.38
C ARG A 20 13.73 -3.84 9.04
N GLY A 21 14.34 -3.89 7.86
CA GLY A 21 15.08 -5.04 7.39
C GLY A 21 14.23 -6.25 7.04
N GLN A 22 12.91 -6.10 6.99
CA GLN A 22 11.97 -7.20 6.79
C GLN A 22 11.16 -7.02 5.52
N TRP A 23 10.70 -8.15 4.99
CA TRP A 23 9.64 -8.18 3.98
C TRP A 23 8.29 -8.15 4.69
N HIS A 24 7.36 -7.43 4.12
CA HIS A 24 5.97 -7.51 4.56
C HIS A 24 5.04 -7.49 3.34
N GLN A 25 3.82 -7.97 3.54
CA GLN A 25 2.83 -8.10 2.49
C GLN A 25 1.79 -7.00 2.61
N VAL A 26 1.38 -6.47 1.46
CA VAL A 26 0.30 -5.49 1.36
C VAL A 26 -0.80 -6.09 0.49
N TYR A 27 -2.00 -6.20 1.05
CA TYR A 27 -3.16 -6.73 0.36
C TYR A 27 -4.17 -5.61 0.14
N THR A 28 -4.76 -5.57 -1.05
CA THR A 28 -5.85 -4.65 -1.34
C THR A 28 -6.96 -5.40 -2.04
N GLY A 29 -8.16 -5.38 -1.44
CA GLY A 29 -9.37 -5.91 -2.06
C GLY A 29 -10.04 -4.83 -2.91
N VAL A 30 -10.52 -5.22 -4.08
CA VAL A 30 -11.29 -4.34 -4.96
C VAL A 30 -12.58 -5.04 -5.33
N THR A 31 -13.70 -4.33 -5.22
CA THR A 31 -15.01 -4.83 -5.62
C THR A 31 -15.65 -3.84 -6.57
N CYS A 32 -16.13 -4.35 -7.70
CA CYS A 32 -16.91 -3.58 -8.67
C CYS A 32 -18.32 -4.15 -8.73
N VAL A 33 -19.30 -3.27 -8.92
CA VAL A 33 -20.71 -3.66 -9.08
C VAL A 33 -21.11 -3.34 -10.50
N ASP A 34 -21.64 -4.32 -11.24
CA ASP A 34 -22.13 -4.10 -12.59
C ASP A 34 -23.55 -3.51 -12.60
N VAL A 35 -24.07 -3.23 -13.79
CA VAL A 35 -25.39 -2.63 -13.95
C VAL A 35 -26.52 -3.50 -13.44
N ASN A 36 -26.28 -4.81 -13.30
CA ASN A 36 -27.27 -5.75 -12.78
C ASN A 36 -27.16 -5.96 -11.27
N GLY A 37 -26.25 -5.24 -10.60
CA GLY A 37 -26.02 -5.38 -9.18
C GLY A 37 -25.12 -6.57 -8.81
N THR A 38 -24.52 -7.24 -9.80
CA THR A 38 -23.61 -8.37 -9.53
C THR A 38 -22.25 -7.84 -9.09
N LEU A 39 -21.70 -8.44 -8.02
CA LEU A 39 -20.41 -8.07 -7.49
C LEU A 39 -19.31 -8.85 -8.19
N HIS A 40 -18.24 -8.14 -8.53
CA HIS A 40 -17.02 -8.71 -9.09
C HIS A 40 -15.87 -8.25 -8.19
N ALA A 41 -15.17 -9.19 -7.58
CA ALA A 41 -14.17 -8.86 -6.57
C ALA A 41 -12.84 -9.56 -6.86
N GLY A 42 -11.78 -8.96 -6.39
CA GLY A 42 -10.44 -9.54 -6.44
C GLY A 42 -9.58 -8.96 -5.34
N VAL A 43 -8.47 -9.65 -5.08
CA VAL A 43 -7.46 -9.21 -4.11
C VAL A 43 -6.13 -9.14 -4.82
N ASP A 44 -5.40 -8.06 -4.59
CA ASP A 44 -4.05 -7.91 -5.09
C ASP A 44 -3.07 -7.96 -3.93
N GLU A 45 -1.92 -8.58 -4.16
CA GLU A 45 -0.85 -8.71 -3.18
C GLU A 45 0.42 -8.08 -3.71
N ALA A 46 1.10 -7.33 -2.86
CA ALA A 46 2.44 -6.86 -3.13
C ALA A 46 3.32 -7.10 -1.92
N ASN A 47 4.62 -7.24 -2.14
CA ASN A 47 5.60 -7.45 -1.09
C ASN A 47 6.58 -6.29 -1.10
N VAL A 48 6.87 -5.76 0.09
CA VAL A 48 7.75 -4.61 0.27
C VAL A 48 8.85 -4.98 1.24
N ARG A 49 10.09 -4.63 0.90
CA ARG A 49 11.22 -4.80 1.78
C ARG A 49 11.78 -3.46 2.21
N PHE A 50 11.85 -3.25 3.52
CA PHE A 50 12.52 -2.10 4.09
C PHE A 50 14.01 -2.39 4.29
N SER A 51 14.82 -1.36 4.11
CA SER A 51 16.24 -1.39 4.43
C SER A 51 16.45 -1.68 5.92
N ASP A 52 17.54 -2.35 6.25
CA ASP A 52 17.94 -2.61 7.64
C ASP A 52 18.75 -1.46 8.23
N ASP A 53 19.15 -0.48 7.44
CA ASP A 53 19.99 0.64 7.88
C ASP A 53 19.20 1.86 8.34
N MET A 54 17.87 1.77 8.42
CA MET A 54 17.03 2.83 8.95
C MET A 54 17.21 2.94 10.47
N SER A 55 17.89 3.98 10.93
CA SER A 55 18.19 4.14 12.34
C SER A 55 16.95 4.52 13.16
N ASP A 56 17.00 4.30 14.47
CA ASP A 56 15.93 4.71 15.38
C ASP A 56 15.73 6.23 15.34
N GLU A 57 16.81 6.98 15.19
CA GLU A 57 16.72 8.44 15.06
C GLU A 57 15.99 8.85 13.79
N GLU A 58 16.29 8.20 12.67
CA GLU A 58 15.61 8.46 11.41
C GLU A 58 14.13 8.12 11.49
N ILE A 59 13.80 7.02 12.17
CA ILE A 59 12.41 6.65 12.42
C ILE A 59 11.70 7.75 13.22
N ARG A 60 12.32 8.26 14.28
CA ARG A 60 11.73 9.33 15.09
C ARG A 60 11.53 10.61 14.27
N ARG A 61 12.50 10.97 13.44
CA ARG A 61 12.39 12.14 12.57
C ARG A 61 11.29 12.00 11.55
N TYR A 62 11.16 10.80 10.97
CA TYR A 62 10.08 10.52 10.02
C TYR A 62 8.70 10.62 10.70
N VAL A 63 8.56 10.02 11.88
CA VAL A 63 7.30 10.08 12.63
C VAL A 63 6.94 11.53 12.99
N ALA A 64 7.95 12.36 13.29
CA ALA A 64 7.73 13.77 13.63
C ALA A 64 7.15 14.59 12.47
N THR A 65 7.28 14.13 11.22
CA THR A 65 6.66 14.80 10.06
C THR A 65 5.15 14.67 10.05
N GLY A 66 4.58 13.72 10.80
CA GLY A 66 3.15 13.42 10.81
C GLY A 66 2.68 12.54 9.67
N GLU A 67 3.52 12.30 8.65
CA GLU A 67 3.13 11.48 7.48
C GLU A 67 2.66 10.08 7.86
N PRO A 68 3.30 9.35 8.80
CA PRO A 68 2.89 7.99 9.11
C PRO A 68 1.56 7.84 9.82
N MET A 69 1.00 8.91 10.39
CA MET A 69 -0.08 8.77 11.36
C MET A 69 -1.41 8.30 10.77
N ASP A 70 -1.65 8.54 9.49
CA ASP A 70 -2.87 8.11 8.81
C ASP A 70 -2.66 6.95 7.85
N LYS A 71 -1.50 6.27 7.93
CA LYS A 71 -1.14 5.18 7.03
C LYS A 71 -1.08 3.86 7.78
N ALA A 72 -1.67 2.80 7.21
CA ALA A 72 -1.49 1.45 7.73
C ALA A 72 -0.01 1.05 7.64
N GLY A 73 0.56 0.52 8.73
CA GLY A 73 1.99 0.20 8.80
C GLY A 73 2.88 1.41 9.01
N ALA A 74 2.32 2.60 9.12
CA ALA A 74 3.01 3.84 9.43
C ALA A 74 3.95 4.34 8.31
N TYR A 75 3.61 4.11 7.02
CA TYR A 75 4.43 4.64 5.93
C TYR A 75 3.63 4.87 4.65
N ALA A 76 4.22 5.69 3.76
CA ALA A 76 3.71 5.91 2.41
C ALA A 76 4.82 5.66 1.40
N LEU A 77 4.56 4.82 0.39
CA LEU A 77 5.55 4.49 -0.65
C LEU A 77 6.04 5.73 -1.39
N GLN A 78 5.14 6.65 -1.70
CA GLN A 78 5.47 7.88 -2.44
C GLN A 78 5.94 9.02 -1.55
N GLY A 79 6.00 8.81 -0.22
CA GLY A 79 6.46 9.80 0.72
C GLY A 79 7.93 9.61 1.10
N ILE A 80 8.31 10.20 2.22
CA ILE A 80 9.67 10.17 2.74
C ILE A 80 10.15 8.74 2.97
N ALA A 81 9.25 7.84 3.39
CA ALA A 81 9.61 6.45 3.66
C ALA A 81 10.13 5.71 2.42
N GLY A 82 9.85 6.21 1.23
CA GLY A 82 10.42 5.66 0.00
C GLY A 82 11.94 5.62 0.00
N LEU A 83 12.60 6.45 0.82
CA LEU A 83 14.05 6.45 0.95
C LEU A 83 14.58 5.13 1.53
N TRP A 84 13.77 4.41 2.29
CA TRP A 84 14.17 3.17 2.96
C TRP A 84 13.53 1.92 2.38
N ILE A 85 12.74 2.04 1.31
CA ILE A 85 12.17 0.87 0.62
C ILE A 85 13.16 0.42 -0.43
N GLU A 86 13.73 -0.77 -0.22
CA GLU A 86 14.76 -1.31 -1.11
C GLU A 86 14.17 -2.07 -2.29
N GLU A 87 13.07 -2.77 -2.08
CA GLU A 87 12.50 -3.62 -3.12
C GLU A 87 10.99 -3.72 -2.98
N VAL A 88 10.30 -3.72 -4.11
CA VAL A 88 8.88 -4.00 -4.20
C VAL A 88 8.68 -5.12 -5.19
N ARG A 89 7.94 -6.17 -4.80
CA ARG A 89 7.52 -7.26 -5.69
C ARG A 89 6.01 -7.23 -5.81
N GLY A 90 5.52 -7.27 -7.03
CA GLY A 90 4.11 -7.15 -7.33
C GLY A 90 3.74 -5.73 -7.74
N SER A 91 2.49 -5.35 -7.54
CA SER A 91 1.97 -4.07 -8.02
C SER A 91 2.31 -2.93 -7.06
N SER A 92 3.07 -1.93 -7.53
CA SER A 92 3.32 -0.71 -6.75
C SER A 92 2.04 0.10 -6.55
N SER A 93 1.08 0.03 -7.49
CA SER A 93 -0.19 0.74 -7.35
C SER A 93 -1.04 0.19 -6.20
N ASN A 94 -0.90 -1.11 -5.87
CA ASN A 94 -1.51 -1.69 -4.68
C ASN A 94 -1.04 -0.97 -3.41
N ILE A 95 0.28 -0.77 -3.29
CA ILE A 95 0.87 -0.14 -2.11
C ILE A 95 0.45 1.32 -1.98
N ILE A 96 0.32 2.01 -3.12
CA ILE A 96 -0.16 3.39 -3.17
C ILE A 96 -1.64 3.50 -2.76
N GLY A 97 -2.44 2.45 -3.01
CA GLY A 97 -3.81 2.38 -2.52
C GLY A 97 -4.84 1.79 -3.47
N LEU A 98 -4.58 1.76 -4.78
CA LEU A 98 -5.50 1.16 -5.75
C LEU A 98 -4.72 0.34 -6.76
N PRO A 99 -4.88 -1.00 -6.77
CA PRO A 99 -4.18 -1.85 -7.72
C PRO A 99 -4.79 -1.69 -9.11
N LEU A 100 -4.09 -0.92 -9.97
CA LEU A 100 -4.65 -0.47 -11.24
C LEU A 100 -4.91 -1.62 -12.21
N ALA A 101 -4.01 -2.59 -12.30
CA ALA A 101 -4.19 -3.71 -13.23
C ALA A 101 -5.40 -4.56 -12.84
N LEU A 102 -5.55 -4.88 -11.55
CA LEU A 102 -6.70 -5.62 -11.06
C LEU A 102 -7.99 -4.82 -11.29
N THR A 103 -7.98 -3.53 -10.97
CA THR A 103 -9.14 -2.65 -11.14
C THR A 103 -9.57 -2.63 -12.60
N ARG A 104 -8.63 -2.49 -13.53
CA ARG A 104 -8.93 -2.52 -14.98
C ARG A 104 -9.60 -3.83 -15.38
N ARG A 105 -9.09 -4.96 -14.91
CA ARG A 105 -9.68 -6.28 -15.24
C ARG A 105 -11.08 -6.43 -14.70
N LEU A 106 -11.34 -5.99 -13.48
CA LEU A 106 -12.68 -6.06 -12.88
C LEU A 106 -13.66 -5.14 -13.62
N LEU A 107 -13.23 -3.94 -13.99
CA LEU A 107 -14.07 -3.03 -14.77
C LEU A 107 -14.41 -3.62 -16.13
N ALA A 108 -13.46 -4.25 -16.81
CA ALA A 108 -13.70 -4.91 -18.09
C ALA A 108 -14.71 -6.06 -17.91
N THR A 109 -14.64 -6.82 -16.83
CA THR A 109 -15.62 -7.87 -16.52
C THR A 109 -17.01 -7.29 -16.35
N CYS A 110 -17.13 -6.07 -15.80
CA CYS A 110 -18.40 -5.34 -15.67
C CYS A 110 -18.84 -4.68 -16.98
N GLY A 111 -18.09 -4.80 -18.06
CA GLY A 111 -18.40 -4.22 -19.36
C GLY A 111 -17.84 -2.84 -19.59
N LEU A 112 -17.03 -2.31 -18.67
CA LEU A 112 -16.45 -0.97 -18.80
C LEU A 112 -15.01 -1.05 -19.27
N HIS A 113 -14.73 -0.46 -20.42
CA HIS A 113 -13.37 -0.35 -20.95
C HIS A 113 -12.83 1.05 -20.67
N VAL A 114 -11.67 1.09 -20.01
CA VAL A 114 -11.09 2.35 -19.53
C VAL A 114 -10.62 3.25 -20.66
N LEU A 115 -10.17 2.62 -21.77
CA LEU A 115 -9.75 3.38 -22.96
C LEU A 115 -10.83 3.34 -24.02
N PRO A 116 -10.97 4.40 -24.82
CA PRO A 116 -11.94 4.38 -25.92
C PRO A 116 -11.56 3.32 -26.96
N ALA A 117 -12.58 2.82 -27.70
CA ALA A 117 -12.36 1.84 -28.75
C ALA A 117 -11.43 2.36 -29.85
N ARG A 118 -11.32 3.69 -29.98
CA ARG A 118 -10.51 4.36 -30.98
C ARG A 118 -9.71 5.46 -30.31
N MET A 119 -8.39 5.42 -30.46
CA MET A 119 -7.44 6.39 -29.89
C MET A 119 -7.05 7.42 -30.92
#